data_cadfef5b2fc9d0bec3a5127dfc1b0402
#
_entry.id   cadfef5b2fc9d0bec3a5127dfc1b0402
#
_cell.length_a   1.000
_cell.length_b   1.000
_cell.length_c   1.000
_cell.angle_alpha   90.00
_cell.angle_beta   90.00
_cell.angle_gamma   90.00
#
_symmetry.space_group_name_H-M   'P 1'
#
loop_
_entity.id
_entity.type
_entity.pdbx_description
1 polymer ?
#
loop_
_entity_poly.entity_id
_entity_poly.type
_entity_poly.pdbx_seq_one_letter_code
_entity_poly.pdbx_strand_id
1 'polypeptide(L)'
;MDLIYKSTRNNQETATASEAILKGLAGEGGLFVPSYIPKLDKSLKELSAMSYQEVAYEVMKLFMTDFTEEELKHCINSAYDKKFDTESIAELVKKEDAYYLELFQGATIAFKDMALSILPYLMTTSAKKNHVKNEIVILTATSGDTGKAALAGFADVPGTKIIVFYPKHGVSPIQEKQMVTQRGDNTYVIGIEGNFDDAQTGVKKMFSDVALAQEMNEAGYQFSSANSINIGRLVPQVVYYVYSYAALLARGEISEGEQINVVVPTGNFGNILAASYAKEMGIPIAKLICASNENKVLFDFFTTGCYDRNRDFILTSSPSMDILISSNLERLIYQTAGRDAEKNREFMKELNTDGVYTITEEMKEQMKDFYGNYATEEETAQTIKEVYDKTGYIIDTHTAVAAAVYKKYEKETDDKTKTVIASTASPYKFTRSVMNAIDPSYDSKTDFELIDELEKLSGVKVPQAIEDIRSAAVLHDTVCETADMCKEVKKILKIK
;
A
#
# COMPACT_ATOMS: atom_id res chain seq x y z
N MET A 1 -17.24 22.02 10.55
CA MET A 1 -17.69 20.76 11.17
C MET A 1 -16.57 19.78 10.97
N ASP A 2 -16.14 19.13 12.02
CA ASP A 2 -15.08 18.15 11.89
C ASP A 2 -15.56 16.94 11.09
N LEU A 3 -14.68 16.38 10.27
CA LEU A 3 -14.96 15.18 9.50
C LEU A 3 -14.97 13.97 10.44
N ILE A 4 -16.09 13.26 10.50
CA ILE A 4 -16.25 12.08 11.33
C ILE A 4 -16.05 10.82 10.47
N TYR A 5 -15.37 9.85 11.04
CA TYR A 5 -15.18 8.52 10.47
C TYR A 5 -16.26 7.57 11.03
N LYS A 6 -16.74 6.67 10.19
CA LYS A 6 -17.73 5.65 10.54
C LYS A 6 -17.21 4.27 10.20
N SER A 7 -17.68 3.25 10.91
CA SER A 7 -17.41 1.87 10.53
C SER A 7 -18.22 1.46 9.30
N THR A 8 -17.63 0.71 8.40
CA THR A 8 -18.31 0.13 7.23
C THR A 8 -19.37 -0.91 7.61
N ARG A 9 -19.39 -1.39 8.86
CA ARG A 9 -20.30 -2.44 9.34
C ARG A 9 -21.22 -1.98 10.47
N ASN A 10 -21.00 -0.76 10.99
CA ASN A 10 -21.80 -0.19 12.07
C ASN A 10 -21.79 1.34 12.01
N ASN A 11 -22.85 1.95 11.51
CA ASN A 11 -22.97 3.40 11.39
C ASN A 11 -23.02 4.16 12.73
N GLN A 12 -23.24 3.46 13.85
CA GLN A 12 -23.22 4.05 15.18
C GLN A 12 -21.81 4.17 15.76
N GLU A 13 -20.88 3.34 15.28
CA GLU A 13 -19.46 3.46 15.65
C GLU A 13 -18.83 4.59 14.87
N THR A 14 -18.48 5.65 15.55
CA THR A 14 -17.85 6.85 15.00
C THR A 14 -16.50 7.11 15.66
N ALA A 15 -15.64 7.82 14.96
CA ALA A 15 -14.33 8.22 15.45
C ALA A 15 -13.89 9.54 14.79
N THR A 16 -13.04 10.31 15.46
CA THR A 16 -12.24 11.34 14.82
C THR A 16 -11.14 10.71 13.97
N ALA A 17 -10.41 11.49 13.17
CA ALA A 17 -9.30 10.94 12.38
C ALA A 17 -8.22 10.33 13.28
N SER A 18 -7.84 11.02 14.36
CA SER A 18 -6.82 10.51 15.29
C SER A 18 -7.25 9.23 16.01
N GLU A 19 -8.51 9.11 16.42
CA GLU A 19 -9.03 7.87 17.01
C GLU A 19 -9.06 6.72 16.01
N ALA A 20 -9.49 6.97 14.76
CA ALA A 20 -9.54 5.96 13.71
C ALA A 20 -8.13 5.44 13.33
N ILE A 21 -7.12 6.34 13.31
CA ILE A 21 -5.72 5.96 13.06
C ILE A 21 -5.18 5.08 14.19
N LEU A 22 -5.46 5.43 15.45
CA LEU A 22 -5.01 4.64 16.61
C LEU A 22 -5.67 3.27 16.68
N LYS A 23 -6.97 3.20 16.45
CA LYS A 23 -7.71 1.94 16.45
C LYS A 23 -7.33 1.06 15.26
N GLY A 24 -7.11 1.67 14.08
CA GLY A 24 -6.81 0.98 12.84
C GLY A 24 -8.00 0.21 12.25
N LEU A 25 -8.83 -0.37 13.10
CA LEU A 25 -10.01 -1.19 12.77
C LEU A 25 -11.15 -0.86 13.75
N ALA A 26 -12.39 -0.95 13.29
CA ALA A 26 -13.57 -0.81 14.15
C ALA A 26 -13.83 -2.06 14.99
N GLY A 27 -14.58 -1.91 16.09
CA GLY A 27 -14.75 -2.94 17.12
C GLY A 27 -15.35 -4.26 16.63
N GLU A 28 -16.22 -4.20 15.61
CA GLU A 28 -16.81 -5.39 14.98
C GLU A 28 -16.05 -5.86 13.71
N GLY A 29 -14.85 -5.34 13.50
CA GLY A 29 -14.00 -5.70 12.35
C GLY A 29 -14.31 -4.94 11.06
N GLY A 30 -15.18 -3.91 11.11
CA GLY A 30 -15.42 -2.98 10.01
C GLY A 30 -14.25 -2.01 9.80
N LEU A 31 -14.21 -1.38 8.64
CA LEU A 31 -13.17 -0.41 8.27
C LEU A 31 -13.66 1.02 8.53
N PHE A 32 -12.80 1.87 9.06
CA PHE A 32 -13.12 3.29 9.15
C PHE A 32 -13.11 3.96 7.79
N VAL A 33 -14.18 4.72 7.49
CA VAL A 33 -14.35 5.54 6.29
C VAL A 33 -14.78 6.96 6.68
N PRO A 34 -14.34 7.99 5.97
CA PRO A 34 -14.85 9.35 6.22
C PRO A 34 -16.35 9.42 5.90
N SER A 35 -17.12 10.17 6.67
CA SER A 35 -18.57 10.32 6.47
C SER A 35 -18.93 10.91 5.10
N TYR A 36 -18.02 11.64 4.48
CA TYR A 36 -18.07 12.10 3.08
C TYR A 36 -16.63 12.31 2.58
N ILE A 37 -16.44 12.33 1.27
CA ILE A 37 -15.14 12.69 0.68
C ILE A 37 -15.14 14.22 0.49
N PRO A 38 -14.21 14.94 1.15
CA PRO A 38 -14.14 16.40 1.04
C PRO A 38 -13.69 16.83 -0.36
N LYS A 39 -14.10 18.02 -0.78
CA LYS A 39 -13.60 18.64 -2.00
C LYS A 39 -12.31 19.41 -1.71
N LEU A 40 -11.45 19.51 -2.71
CA LEU A 40 -10.24 20.34 -2.61
C LEU A 40 -10.61 21.81 -2.44
N ASP A 41 -9.93 22.51 -1.52
CA ASP A 41 -10.10 23.95 -1.30
C ASP A 41 -9.33 24.77 -2.34
N LYS A 42 -8.25 24.21 -2.85
CA LYS A 42 -7.35 24.83 -3.84
C LYS A 42 -7.75 24.48 -5.27
N SER A 43 -7.60 25.45 -6.16
CA SER A 43 -7.72 25.20 -7.60
C SER A 43 -6.58 24.30 -8.10
N LEU A 44 -6.82 23.60 -9.20
CA LEU A 44 -5.82 22.75 -9.84
C LEU A 44 -4.55 23.54 -10.22
N LYS A 45 -4.73 24.81 -10.63
CA LYS A 45 -3.63 25.72 -10.94
C LYS A 45 -2.81 26.10 -9.70
N GLU A 46 -3.43 26.36 -8.56
CA GLU A 46 -2.69 26.59 -7.31
C GLU A 46 -1.89 25.36 -6.90
N LEU A 47 -2.50 24.18 -6.96
CA LEU A 47 -1.83 22.90 -6.65
C LEU A 47 -0.62 22.64 -7.56
N SER A 48 -0.68 23.04 -8.85
CA SER A 48 0.42 22.83 -9.81
C SER A 48 1.68 23.64 -9.50
N ALA A 49 1.60 24.64 -8.64
CA ALA A 49 2.73 25.44 -8.18
C ALA A 49 3.33 24.95 -6.84
N MET A 50 2.77 23.90 -6.25
CA MET A 50 3.13 23.39 -4.91
C MET A 50 4.11 22.23 -4.97
N SER A 51 4.95 22.13 -3.95
CA SER A 51 5.76 20.95 -3.67
C SER A 51 4.88 19.78 -3.23
N TYR A 52 5.45 18.55 -3.21
CA TYR A 52 4.74 17.38 -2.72
C TYR A 52 4.23 17.55 -1.28
N GLN A 53 5.06 18.13 -0.40
CA GLN A 53 4.71 18.35 1.02
C GLN A 53 3.57 19.37 1.16
N GLU A 54 3.54 20.42 0.33
CA GLU A 54 2.45 21.40 0.33
C GLU A 54 1.15 20.77 -0.17
N VAL A 55 1.18 19.98 -1.25
CA VAL A 55 0.02 19.22 -1.73
C VAL A 55 -0.44 18.22 -0.66
N ALA A 56 0.51 17.55 0.03
CA ALA A 56 0.17 16.64 1.12
C ALA A 56 -0.59 17.33 2.24
N TYR A 57 -0.17 18.53 2.63
CA TYR A 57 -0.90 19.32 3.63
C TYR A 57 -2.31 19.69 3.14
N GLU A 58 -2.45 20.22 1.93
CA GLU A 58 -3.75 20.63 1.38
C GLU A 58 -4.75 19.48 1.27
N VAL A 59 -4.27 18.26 0.95
CA VAL A 59 -5.11 17.06 0.90
C VAL A 59 -5.42 16.53 2.30
N MET A 60 -4.39 16.33 3.13
CA MET A 60 -4.54 15.63 4.39
C MET A 60 -5.30 16.44 5.45
N LYS A 61 -5.21 17.78 5.45
CA LYS A 61 -5.98 18.65 6.36
C LYS A 61 -7.48 18.47 6.22
N LEU A 62 -7.95 18.09 5.01
CA LEU A 62 -9.38 17.88 4.73
C LEU A 62 -9.89 16.55 5.31
N PHE A 63 -9.03 15.58 5.49
CA PHE A 63 -9.34 14.27 6.09
C PHE A 63 -9.03 14.23 7.59
N MET A 64 -8.01 14.94 8.04
CA MET A 64 -7.50 14.91 9.42
C MET A 64 -7.85 16.22 10.16
N THR A 65 -9.16 16.53 10.22
CA THR A 65 -9.67 17.82 10.71
C THR A 65 -9.46 18.06 12.20
N ASP A 66 -9.17 17.02 12.97
CA ASP A 66 -8.82 17.13 14.39
C ASP A 66 -7.31 17.32 14.64
N PHE A 67 -6.47 17.32 13.58
CA PHE A 67 -5.07 17.70 13.67
C PHE A 67 -4.91 19.21 13.49
N THR A 68 -4.00 19.82 14.25
CA THR A 68 -3.61 21.21 14.00
C THR A 68 -2.71 21.28 12.77
N GLU A 69 -2.55 22.48 12.20
CA GLU A 69 -1.65 22.73 11.07
C GLU A 69 -0.20 22.34 11.44
N GLU A 70 0.26 22.70 12.62
CA GLU A 70 1.60 22.40 13.10
C GLU A 70 1.83 20.88 13.25
N GLU A 71 0.86 20.16 13.84
CA GLU A 71 0.92 18.71 13.99
C GLU A 71 1.00 18.02 12.64
N LEU A 72 0.16 18.42 11.70
CA LEU A 72 0.10 17.77 10.39
C LEU A 72 1.33 18.08 9.54
N LYS A 73 1.80 19.33 9.54
CA LYS A 73 3.05 19.72 8.87
C LYS A 73 4.27 19.01 9.47
N HIS A 74 4.30 18.85 10.81
CA HIS A 74 5.34 18.04 11.45
C HIS A 74 5.33 16.60 10.93
N CYS A 75 4.18 15.93 10.88
CA CYS A 75 4.07 14.58 10.36
C CYS A 75 4.55 14.49 8.91
N ILE A 76 4.11 15.41 8.05
CA ILE A 76 4.43 15.44 6.63
C ILE A 76 5.95 15.65 6.41
N ASN A 77 6.53 16.67 7.05
CA ASN A 77 7.94 17.02 6.86
C ASN A 77 8.89 15.98 7.48
N SER A 78 8.46 15.27 8.53
CA SER A 78 9.23 14.17 9.11
C SER A 78 9.19 12.90 8.25
N ALA A 79 8.16 12.74 7.44
CA ALA A 79 7.98 11.58 6.57
C ALA A 79 8.63 11.76 5.19
N TYR A 80 8.34 12.88 4.55
CA TYR A 80 8.73 13.16 3.16
C TYR A 80 9.94 14.10 3.12
N ASP A 81 11.09 13.57 3.43
CA ASP A 81 12.36 14.27 3.52
C ASP A 81 13.43 13.58 2.65
N LYS A 82 14.70 13.82 2.97
CA LYS A 82 15.87 13.22 2.31
C LYS A 82 15.94 11.67 2.36
N LYS A 83 14.99 10.99 2.99
CA LYS A 83 14.84 9.53 2.92
C LYS A 83 14.31 9.06 1.55
N PHE A 84 13.77 9.98 0.76
CA PHE A 84 13.41 9.73 -0.62
C PHE A 84 14.54 10.16 -1.56
N ASP A 85 14.79 9.37 -2.58
CA ASP A 85 15.89 9.59 -3.54
C ASP A 85 15.65 10.79 -4.47
N THR A 86 14.41 11.34 -4.52
CA THR A 86 14.04 12.49 -5.33
C THR A 86 13.35 13.57 -4.50
N GLU A 87 13.57 14.86 -4.85
CA GLU A 87 12.88 16.00 -4.21
C GLU A 87 11.37 16.02 -4.50
N SER A 88 10.98 15.49 -5.65
CA SER A 88 9.55 15.37 -6.05
C SER A 88 8.78 14.29 -5.29
N ILE A 89 9.46 13.43 -4.52
CA ILE A 89 8.90 12.31 -3.74
C ILE A 89 8.19 11.27 -4.62
N ALA A 90 7.34 11.70 -5.56
CA ALA A 90 6.61 10.88 -6.53
C ALA A 90 6.89 11.41 -7.95
N GLU A 91 7.91 10.87 -8.59
CA GLU A 91 8.36 11.30 -9.92
C GLU A 91 7.39 10.79 -11.01
N LEU A 92 7.19 11.63 -12.04
CA LEU A 92 6.45 11.25 -13.25
C LEU A 92 7.42 11.09 -14.42
N VAL A 93 7.50 9.90 -14.97
CA VAL A 93 8.35 9.57 -16.12
C VAL A 93 7.48 9.26 -17.35
N LYS A 94 7.59 10.09 -18.39
CA LYS A 94 6.86 9.85 -19.65
C LYS A 94 7.61 8.83 -20.50
N LYS A 95 6.94 7.75 -20.87
CA LYS A 95 7.41 6.74 -21.80
C LYS A 95 6.29 6.34 -22.74
N GLU A 96 6.57 6.36 -24.05
CA GLU A 96 5.55 6.17 -25.07
C GLU A 96 4.35 7.13 -24.82
N ASP A 97 3.13 6.60 -24.74
CA ASP A 97 1.90 7.36 -24.55
C ASP A 97 1.41 7.38 -23.08
N ALA A 98 2.23 6.92 -22.14
CA ALA A 98 1.88 6.83 -20.72
C ALA A 98 2.85 7.59 -19.82
N TYR A 99 2.37 7.94 -18.62
CA TYR A 99 3.15 8.57 -17.55
C TYR A 99 3.26 7.57 -16.38
N TYR A 100 4.48 7.12 -16.12
CA TYR A 100 4.76 6.24 -14.99
C TYR A 100 4.98 7.10 -13.74
N LEU A 101 4.09 6.92 -12.75
CA LEU A 101 4.18 7.57 -11.44
C LEU A 101 5.05 6.70 -10.54
N GLU A 102 6.32 7.06 -10.40
CA GLU A 102 7.28 6.30 -9.60
C GLU A 102 7.04 6.52 -8.10
N LEU A 103 6.45 5.55 -7.44
CA LEU A 103 6.12 5.57 -6.01
C LEU A 103 7.16 4.82 -5.16
N PHE A 104 8.30 4.50 -5.72
CA PHE A 104 9.32 3.64 -5.14
C PHE A 104 10.63 4.36 -4.77
N GLN A 105 10.60 5.67 -4.67
CA GLN A 105 11.79 6.48 -4.35
C GLN A 105 12.12 6.51 -2.85
N GLY A 106 11.37 5.79 -2.01
CA GLY A 106 11.54 5.73 -0.56
C GLY A 106 12.50 4.64 -0.09
N ALA A 107 12.69 4.58 1.23
CA ALA A 107 13.68 3.74 1.92
C ALA A 107 13.59 2.23 1.67
N THR A 108 12.47 1.73 1.15
CA THR A 108 12.31 0.29 0.84
C THR A 108 11.99 0.02 -0.62
N ILE A 109 12.12 1.06 -1.44
CA ILE A 109 11.95 1.04 -2.89
C ILE A 109 10.62 0.44 -3.37
N ALA A 110 9.53 0.74 -2.63
CA ALA A 110 8.17 0.36 -2.96
C ALA A 110 7.16 1.41 -2.50
N PHE A 111 6.00 1.51 -3.16
CA PHE A 111 4.95 2.51 -2.88
C PHE A 111 4.45 2.50 -1.42
N LYS A 112 4.67 1.41 -0.70
CA LYS A 112 4.29 1.29 0.70
C LYS A 112 4.98 2.34 1.58
N ASP A 113 6.15 2.81 1.18
CA ASP A 113 6.89 3.89 1.84
C ASP A 113 6.09 5.19 1.86
N MET A 114 5.28 5.47 0.82
CA MET A 114 4.47 6.68 0.73
C MET A 114 3.49 6.83 1.91
N ALA A 115 3.04 5.74 2.48
CA ALA A 115 2.12 5.74 3.62
C ALA A 115 2.79 5.30 4.93
N LEU A 116 3.76 4.37 4.87
CA LEU A 116 4.41 3.85 6.08
C LEU A 116 5.51 4.78 6.62
N SER A 117 6.01 5.72 5.83
CA SER A 117 6.91 6.77 6.34
C SER A 117 6.18 7.79 7.22
N ILE A 118 4.91 8.08 6.95
CA ILE A 118 4.14 9.08 7.70
C ILE A 118 3.32 8.46 8.84
N LEU A 119 2.89 7.20 8.71
CA LEU A 119 2.01 6.55 9.68
C LEU A 119 2.53 6.62 11.14
N PRO A 120 3.82 6.41 11.42
CA PRO A 120 4.35 6.50 12.79
C PRO A 120 4.11 7.87 13.42
N TYR A 121 4.33 8.94 12.67
CA TYR A 121 4.12 10.31 13.14
C TYR A 121 2.63 10.62 13.33
N LEU A 122 1.78 10.15 12.44
CA LEU A 122 0.32 10.24 12.62
C LEU A 122 -0.13 9.48 13.87
N MET A 123 0.39 8.27 14.11
CA MET A 123 0.04 7.46 15.28
C MET A 123 0.50 8.11 16.59
N THR A 124 1.73 8.58 16.65
CA THR A 124 2.28 9.20 17.88
C THR A 124 1.59 10.53 18.18
N THR A 125 1.27 11.31 17.16
CA THR A 125 0.44 12.53 17.31
C THR A 125 -0.97 12.17 17.77
N SER A 126 -1.59 11.17 17.16
CA SER A 126 -2.91 10.66 17.58
C SER A 126 -2.91 10.17 19.03
N ALA A 127 -1.88 9.46 19.45
CA ALA A 127 -1.73 9.01 20.83
C ALA A 127 -1.69 10.17 21.82
N LYS A 128 -0.90 11.21 21.52
CA LYS A 128 -0.84 12.42 22.34
C LYS A 128 -2.21 13.14 22.44
N LYS A 129 -2.90 13.26 21.31
CA LYS A 129 -4.24 13.92 21.25
C LYS A 129 -5.28 13.15 22.07
N ASN A 130 -5.24 11.84 22.05
CA ASN A 130 -6.17 10.97 22.78
C ASN A 130 -5.67 10.58 24.18
N HIS A 131 -4.65 11.28 24.68
CA HIS A 131 -4.11 11.08 26.04
C HIS A 131 -3.67 9.63 26.33
N VAL A 132 -3.28 8.90 25.30
CA VAL A 132 -2.75 7.54 25.40
C VAL A 132 -1.36 7.60 26.02
N LYS A 133 -1.17 6.86 27.11
CA LYS A 133 0.11 6.80 27.86
C LYS A 133 0.97 5.61 27.47
N ASN A 134 0.35 4.57 26.94
CA ASN A 134 1.00 3.33 26.57
C ASN A 134 1.88 3.51 25.33
N GLU A 135 3.03 2.85 25.33
CA GLU A 135 3.86 2.72 24.13
C GLU A 135 3.14 1.85 23.10
N ILE A 136 3.12 2.29 21.83
CA ILE A 136 2.42 1.59 20.75
C ILE A 136 3.31 0.47 20.23
N VAL A 137 2.80 -0.76 20.26
CA VAL A 137 3.47 -1.93 19.70
C VAL A 137 2.80 -2.30 18.38
N ILE A 138 3.51 -2.08 17.28
CA ILE A 138 3.10 -2.54 15.96
C ILE A 138 3.48 -4.00 15.84
N LEU A 139 2.47 -4.84 15.64
CA LEU A 139 2.65 -6.27 15.39
C LEU A 139 2.20 -6.60 13.99
N THR A 140 3.05 -7.21 13.17
CA THR A 140 2.70 -7.54 11.79
C THR A 140 3.31 -8.86 11.35
N ALA A 141 2.57 -9.58 10.49
CA ALA A 141 3.07 -10.66 9.67
C ALA A 141 3.30 -10.15 8.25
N THR A 142 4.36 -10.60 7.60
CA THR A 142 4.71 -10.15 6.26
C THR A 142 5.18 -11.30 5.37
N SER A 143 4.87 -11.19 4.08
CA SER A 143 5.50 -11.95 3.00
C SER A 143 6.71 -11.23 2.38
N GLY A 144 7.18 -10.12 3.03
CA GLY A 144 8.36 -9.35 2.60
C GLY A 144 8.14 -7.83 2.67
N ASP A 145 7.49 -7.24 1.68
CA ASP A 145 7.47 -5.79 1.44
C ASP A 145 6.83 -4.95 2.54
N THR A 146 5.66 -5.34 3.03
CA THR A 146 4.93 -4.54 4.04
C THR A 146 5.68 -4.50 5.36
N GLY A 147 6.23 -5.64 5.78
CA GLY A 147 7.02 -5.71 7.02
C GLY A 147 8.28 -4.86 6.93
N LYS A 148 9.01 -4.93 5.81
CA LYS A 148 10.20 -4.09 5.63
C LYS A 148 9.86 -2.60 5.62
N ALA A 149 8.81 -2.19 4.91
CA ALA A 149 8.41 -0.79 4.86
C ALA A 149 7.92 -0.28 6.25
N ALA A 150 7.22 -1.13 7.02
CA ALA A 150 6.83 -0.80 8.38
C ALA A 150 8.07 -0.70 9.30
N LEU A 151 9.02 -1.64 9.23
CA LEU A 151 10.27 -1.57 9.98
C LEU A 151 11.03 -0.26 9.72
N ALA A 152 11.20 0.11 8.45
CA ALA A 152 11.89 1.34 8.08
C ALA A 152 11.14 2.60 8.54
N GLY A 153 9.80 2.62 8.42
CA GLY A 153 8.99 3.76 8.83
C GLY A 153 8.96 3.98 10.35
N PHE A 154 8.89 2.90 11.13
CA PHE A 154 8.83 2.96 12.60
C PHE A 154 10.19 2.97 13.29
N ALA A 155 11.31 2.76 12.55
CA ALA A 155 12.65 2.74 13.13
C ALA A 155 12.96 4.03 13.90
N ASP A 156 13.31 3.88 15.18
CA ASP A 156 13.69 4.97 16.10
C ASP A 156 12.62 6.06 16.31
N VAL A 157 11.35 5.77 15.98
CA VAL A 157 10.24 6.69 16.28
C VAL A 157 9.85 6.54 17.75
N PRO A 158 10.04 7.60 18.59
CA PRO A 158 9.78 7.54 20.02
C PRO A 158 8.32 7.17 20.34
N GLY A 159 8.12 6.33 21.35
CA GLY A 159 6.80 5.88 21.78
C GLY A 159 6.22 4.73 20.95
N THR A 160 7.07 4.12 20.11
CA THR A 160 6.67 2.96 19.31
C THR A 160 7.65 1.80 19.41
N LYS A 161 7.16 0.59 19.28
CA LYS A 161 7.95 -0.62 18.97
C LYS A 161 7.32 -1.33 17.78
N ILE A 162 8.16 -1.97 16.98
CA ILE A 162 7.68 -2.78 15.85
C ILE A 162 8.24 -4.18 15.91
N ILE A 163 7.36 -5.17 15.84
CA ILE A 163 7.69 -6.60 15.83
C ILE A 163 7.12 -7.20 14.53
N VAL A 164 8.01 -7.73 13.70
CA VAL A 164 7.66 -8.31 12.41
C VAL A 164 7.95 -9.81 12.41
N PHE A 165 6.94 -10.60 12.08
CA PHE A 165 7.07 -12.03 11.83
C PHE A 165 7.08 -12.30 10.33
N TYR A 166 8.01 -13.14 9.86
CA TYR A 166 8.08 -13.55 8.46
C TYR A 166 8.36 -15.06 8.34
N PRO A 167 7.85 -15.74 7.30
CA PRO A 167 8.17 -17.13 7.05
C PRO A 167 9.64 -17.28 6.63
N LYS A 168 10.44 -18.00 7.40
CA LYS A 168 11.89 -18.13 7.20
C LYS A 168 12.28 -18.58 5.80
N HIS A 169 11.45 -19.42 5.18
CA HIS A 169 11.67 -19.98 3.85
C HIS A 169 10.68 -19.48 2.79
N GLY A 170 9.92 -18.39 3.11
CA GLY A 170 8.84 -17.88 2.25
C GLY A 170 9.04 -16.47 1.71
N VAL A 171 10.25 -15.91 1.79
CA VAL A 171 10.60 -14.58 1.26
C VAL A 171 11.86 -14.67 0.37
N SER A 172 12.04 -13.71 -0.54
CA SER A 172 13.24 -13.68 -1.36
C SER A 172 14.49 -13.35 -0.52
N PRO A 173 15.71 -13.76 -0.95
CA PRO A 173 16.95 -13.44 -0.26
C PRO A 173 17.14 -11.94 -0.02
N ILE A 174 16.76 -11.10 -0.99
CA ILE A 174 16.83 -9.64 -0.86
C ILE A 174 15.84 -9.13 0.18
N GLN A 175 14.60 -9.60 0.15
CA GLN A 175 13.58 -9.20 1.14
C GLN A 175 13.98 -9.65 2.56
N GLU A 176 14.47 -10.88 2.72
CA GLU A 176 14.99 -11.34 4.01
C GLU A 176 16.14 -10.46 4.48
N LYS A 177 17.14 -10.23 3.63
CA LYS A 177 18.30 -9.41 3.95
C LYS A 177 17.88 -7.99 4.36
N GLN A 178 16.93 -7.39 3.66
CA GLN A 178 16.38 -6.08 4.02
C GLN A 178 15.76 -6.05 5.43
N MET A 179 15.09 -7.13 5.85
CA MET A 179 14.46 -7.21 7.18
C MET A 179 15.49 -7.51 8.29
N VAL A 180 16.31 -8.55 8.12
CA VAL A 180 17.22 -9.00 9.19
C VAL A 180 18.40 -8.06 9.43
N THR A 181 18.65 -7.11 8.54
CA THR A 181 19.67 -6.06 8.70
C THR A 181 19.07 -4.70 9.13
N GLN A 182 17.76 -4.63 9.38
CA GLN A 182 17.10 -3.39 9.78
C GLN A 182 17.69 -2.86 11.07
N ARG A 183 18.09 -1.59 11.07
CA ARG A 183 18.55 -0.85 12.26
C ARG A 183 17.38 -0.16 12.95
N GLY A 184 17.54 0.11 14.22
CA GLY A 184 16.59 0.82 15.08
C GLY A 184 16.46 0.12 16.43
N ASP A 185 16.55 0.86 17.52
CA ASP A 185 16.51 0.32 18.89
C ASP A 185 15.11 -0.24 19.25
N ASN A 186 14.10 0.13 18.50
CA ASN A 186 12.70 -0.27 18.68
C ASN A 186 12.20 -1.28 17.63
N THR A 187 13.08 -1.83 16.80
CA THR A 187 12.74 -2.76 15.71
C THR A 187 13.10 -4.20 16.05
N TYR A 188 12.20 -5.14 15.78
CA TYR A 188 12.38 -6.56 16.05
C TYR A 188 11.86 -7.38 14.88
N VAL A 189 12.68 -8.33 14.41
CA VAL A 189 12.33 -9.22 13.30
C VAL A 189 12.51 -10.66 13.73
N ILE A 190 11.50 -11.50 13.50
CA ILE A 190 11.47 -12.89 13.92
C ILE A 190 11.06 -13.75 12.73
N GLY A 191 11.95 -14.68 12.34
CA GLY A 191 11.59 -15.75 11.42
C GLY A 191 10.69 -16.78 12.12
N ILE A 192 9.74 -17.34 11.40
CA ILE A 192 8.98 -18.48 11.89
C ILE A 192 9.21 -19.74 11.06
N GLU A 193 9.23 -20.88 11.70
CA GLU A 193 9.12 -22.18 11.05
C GLU A 193 7.63 -22.41 10.70
N GLY A 194 7.26 -22.00 9.48
CA GLY A 194 5.89 -22.02 8.97
C GLY A 194 5.77 -21.17 7.71
N ASN A 195 4.55 -21.03 7.21
CA ASN A 195 4.24 -20.22 6.04
C ASN A 195 3.67 -18.85 6.44
N PHE A 196 3.32 -18.02 5.44
CA PHE A 196 2.76 -16.68 5.69
C PHE A 196 1.40 -16.72 6.40
N ASP A 197 0.55 -17.71 6.12
CA ASP A 197 -0.76 -17.84 6.75
C ASP A 197 -0.62 -18.22 8.23
N ASP A 198 0.41 -19.01 8.58
CA ASP A 198 0.75 -19.33 9.96
C ASP A 198 1.17 -18.07 10.72
N ALA A 199 2.05 -17.24 10.13
CA ALA A 199 2.46 -15.97 10.70
C ALA A 199 1.26 -15.04 10.92
N GLN A 200 0.39 -14.93 9.92
CA GLN A 200 -0.79 -14.06 9.97
C GLN A 200 -1.80 -14.54 11.00
N THR A 201 -2.00 -15.83 11.09
CA THR A 201 -2.88 -16.45 12.09
C THR A 201 -2.36 -16.23 13.51
N GLY A 202 -1.06 -16.40 13.73
CA GLY A 202 -0.42 -16.11 15.02
C GLY A 202 -0.59 -14.66 15.46
N VAL A 203 -0.37 -13.71 14.54
CA VAL A 203 -0.57 -12.28 14.79
C VAL A 203 -2.05 -11.98 15.11
N LYS A 204 -3.00 -12.48 14.32
CA LYS A 204 -4.45 -12.30 14.56
C LYS A 204 -4.87 -12.85 15.92
N LYS A 205 -4.35 -14.01 16.31
CA LYS A 205 -4.62 -14.62 17.61
C LYS A 205 -4.16 -13.73 18.76
N MET A 206 -2.96 -13.14 18.67
CA MET A 206 -2.47 -12.20 19.67
C MET A 206 -3.29 -10.91 19.75
N PHE A 207 -3.76 -10.37 18.63
CA PHE A 207 -4.66 -9.20 18.64
C PHE A 207 -6.02 -9.47 19.30
N SER A 208 -6.52 -10.69 19.22
CA SER A 208 -7.81 -11.10 19.81
C SER A 208 -7.69 -11.64 21.24
N ASP A 209 -6.49 -11.79 21.78
CA ASP A 209 -6.24 -12.31 23.12
C ASP A 209 -6.42 -11.22 24.18
N VAL A 210 -7.58 -11.27 24.87
CA VAL A 210 -7.94 -10.31 25.92
C VAL A 210 -6.99 -10.35 27.11
N ALA A 211 -6.49 -11.53 27.46
CA ALA A 211 -5.56 -11.69 28.59
C ALA A 211 -4.21 -11.03 28.25
N LEU A 212 -3.68 -11.29 27.06
CA LEU A 212 -2.47 -10.64 26.57
C LEU A 212 -2.62 -9.11 26.49
N ALA A 213 -3.76 -8.63 26.00
CA ALA A 213 -4.05 -7.19 25.94
C ALA A 213 -4.03 -6.53 27.32
N GLN A 214 -4.57 -7.21 28.34
CA GLN A 214 -4.53 -6.73 29.72
C GLN A 214 -3.10 -6.71 30.28
N GLU A 215 -2.33 -7.80 30.12
CA GLU A 215 -0.94 -7.88 30.55
C GLU A 215 -0.08 -6.76 29.91
N MET A 216 -0.28 -6.52 28.61
CA MET A 216 0.39 -5.44 27.90
C MET A 216 0.03 -4.07 28.48
N ASN A 217 -1.26 -3.82 28.71
CA ASN A 217 -1.71 -2.54 29.26
C ASN A 217 -1.12 -2.28 30.66
N GLU A 218 -1.08 -3.31 31.51
CA GLU A 218 -0.44 -3.24 32.83
C GLU A 218 1.07 -2.94 32.75
N ALA A 219 1.73 -3.44 31.69
CA ALA A 219 3.14 -3.18 31.40
C ALA A 219 3.39 -1.85 30.65
N GLY A 220 2.34 -1.07 30.35
CA GLY A 220 2.47 0.22 29.65
C GLY A 220 2.53 0.10 28.13
N TYR A 221 2.04 -0.98 27.54
CA TYR A 221 2.01 -1.22 26.10
C TYR A 221 0.59 -1.37 25.59
N GLN A 222 0.40 -1.11 24.29
CA GLN A 222 -0.82 -1.47 23.57
C GLN A 222 -0.51 -1.85 22.13
N PHE A 223 -1.21 -2.83 21.59
CA PHE A 223 -1.11 -3.17 20.18
C PHE A 223 -1.76 -2.11 19.29
N SER A 224 -1.17 -1.90 18.13
CA SER A 224 -1.80 -1.22 16.99
C SER A 224 -1.36 -1.87 15.69
N SER A 225 -2.10 -1.56 14.61
CA SER A 225 -1.90 -2.18 13.31
C SER A 225 -1.42 -1.16 12.27
N ALA A 226 -0.34 -1.52 11.58
CA ALA A 226 0.14 -0.81 10.39
C ALA A 226 -0.36 -1.43 9.07
N ASN A 227 -1.41 -2.25 9.10
CA ASN A 227 -1.99 -2.89 7.92
C ASN A 227 -2.61 -1.88 6.94
N SER A 228 -2.80 -2.29 5.68
CA SER A 228 -3.36 -1.43 4.63
C SER A 228 -4.79 -0.94 4.89
N ILE A 229 -5.49 -1.59 5.81
CA ILE A 229 -6.85 -1.21 6.24
C ILE A 229 -6.88 0.01 7.17
N ASN A 230 -5.76 0.38 7.80
CA ASN A 230 -5.70 1.59 8.62
C ASN A 230 -5.90 2.83 7.74
N ILE A 231 -6.82 3.71 8.16
CA ILE A 231 -7.11 4.95 7.41
C ILE A 231 -5.88 5.88 7.31
N GLY A 232 -4.99 5.83 8.29
CA GLY A 232 -3.71 6.54 8.27
C GLY A 232 -2.74 6.03 7.19
N ARG A 233 -3.04 4.88 6.56
CA ARG A 233 -2.34 4.41 5.37
C ARG A 233 -3.07 4.74 4.07
N LEU A 234 -4.39 4.90 4.10
CA LEU A 234 -5.16 5.21 2.90
C LEU A 234 -5.04 6.69 2.52
N VAL A 235 -5.25 7.60 3.48
CA VAL A 235 -5.26 9.04 3.21
C VAL A 235 -3.96 9.56 2.58
N PRO A 236 -2.76 9.19 3.04
CA PRO A 236 -1.52 9.62 2.39
C PRO A 236 -1.40 9.19 0.93
N GLN A 237 -2.08 8.13 0.52
CA GLN A 237 -2.07 7.66 -0.86
C GLN A 237 -2.92 8.54 -1.80
N VAL A 238 -3.89 9.27 -1.28
CA VAL A 238 -4.66 10.25 -2.07
C VAL A 238 -3.74 11.36 -2.58
N VAL A 239 -2.74 11.74 -1.78
CA VAL A 239 -1.81 12.83 -2.06
C VAL A 239 -1.10 12.66 -3.39
N TYR A 240 -0.51 11.50 -3.67
CA TYR A 240 0.28 11.33 -4.88
C TYR A 240 -0.57 11.31 -6.17
N TYR A 241 -1.86 11.02 -6.09
CA TYR A 241 -2.76 11.17 -7.25
C TYR A 241 -3.13 12.63 -7.50
N VAL A 242 -3.39 13.40 -6.44
CA VAL A 242 -3.58 14.86 -6.56
C VAL A 242 -2.29 15.51 -7.09
N TYR A 243 -1.14 15.14 -6.54
CA TYR A 243 0.17 15.64 -6.96
C TYR A 243 0.49 15.26 -8.41
N SER A 244 0.19 14.03 -8.85
CA SER A 244 0.46 13.60 -10.23
C SER A 244 -0.29 14.43 -11.25
N TYR A 245 -1.56 14.75 -10.98
CA TYR A 245 -2.35 15.66 -11.83
C TYR A 245 -1.75 17.07 -11.83
N ALA A 246 -1.43 17.60 -10.66
CA ALA A 246 -0.80 18.90 -10.50
C ALA A 246 0.55 19.00 -11.25
N ALA A 247 1.37 17.95 -11.18
CA ALA A 247 2.65 17.86 -11.89
C ALA A 247 2.48 17.78 -13.42
N LEU A 248 1.49 17.05 -13.93
CA LEU A 248 1.16 17.04 -15.36
C LEU A 248 0.74 18.44 -15.85
N LEU A 249 -0.08 19.13 -15.06
CA LEU A 249 -0.50 20.50 -15.38
C LEU A 249 0.67 21.47 -15.34
N ALA A 250 1.54 21.39 -14.33
CA ALA A 250 2.75 22.22 -14.21
C ALA A 250 3.72 22.04 -15.38
N ARG A 251 3.83 20.83 -15.92
CA ARG A 251 4.68 20.48 -17.06
C ARG A 251 4.03 20.84 -18.41
N GLY A 252 2.78 21.32 -18.42
CA GLY A 252 2.03 21.62 -19.65
C GLY A 252 1.66 20.37 -20.47
N GLU A 253 1.70 19.21 -19.86
CA GLU A 253 1.30 17.94 -20.48
C GLU A 253 -0.22 17.82 -20.61
N ILE A 254 -0.97 18.47 -19.73
CA ILE A 254 -2.44 18.59 -19.75
C ILE A 254 -2.86 20.04 -19.59
N SER A 255 -4.08 20.35 -20.04
CA SER A 255 -4.78 21.62 -19.75
C SER A 255 -5.57 21.48 -18.43
N GLU A 256 -5.85 22.61 -17.77
CA GLU A 256 -6.67 22.60 -16.56
C GLU A 256 -8.07 22.03 -16.85
N GLY A 257 -8.46 21.01 -16.07
CA GLY A 257 -9.72 20.30 -16.26
C GLY A 257 -9.69 19.18 -17.31
N GLU A 258 -8.59 19.00 -18.04
CA GLU A 258 -8.42 17.87 -18.96
C GLU A 258 -8.43 16.56 -18.16
N GLN A 259 -9.20 15.58 -18.63
CA GLN A 259 -9.32 14.30 -17.96
C GLN A 259 -8.07 13.44 -18.18
N ILE A 260 -7.76 12.62 -17.17
CA ILE A 260 -6.72 11.58 -17.24
C ILE A 260 -7.32 10.22 -16.85
N ASN A 261 -6.70 9.15 -17.31
CA ASN A 261 -6.93 7.81 -16.76
C ASN A 261 -5.85 7.46 -15.75
N VAL A 262 -6.19 6.60 -14.79
CA VAL A 262 -5.24 6.08 -13.80
C VAL A 262 -5.28 4.57 -13.82
N VAL A 263 -4.11 3.93 -14.00
CA VAL A 263 -3.94 2.47 -13.97
C VAL A 263 -3.19 2.08 -12.71
N VAL A 264 -3.73 1.11 -11.96
CA VAL A 264 -3.16 0.70 -10.69
C VAL A 264 -2.99 -0.81 -10.62
N PRO A 265 -1.75 -1.32 -10.43
CA PRO A 265 -1.56 -2.73 -10.09
C PRO A 265 -2.15 -2.98 -8.71
N THR A 266 -3.19 -3.82 -8.65
CA THR A 266 -4.10 -3.85 -7.51
C THR A 266 -4.10 -5.21 -6.80
N GLY A 267 -3.79 -5.19 -5.50
CA GLY A 267 -4.03 -6.29 -4.56
C GLY A 267 -5.10 -5.90 -3.54
N ASN A 268 -4.71 -5.36 -2.38
CA ASN A 268 -5.62 -4.99 -1.28
C ASN A 268 -6.48 -3.74 -1.52
N PHE A 269 -6.58 -3.25 -2.74
CA PHE A 269 -7.44 -2.16 -3.20
C PHE A 269 -7.15 -0.76 -2.60
N GLY A 270 -6.27 -0.61 -1.65
CA GLY A 270 -6.00 0.68 -0.98
C GLY A 270 -5.51 1.75 -1.96
N ASN A 271 -4.60 1.39 -2.85
CA ASN A 271 -3.99 2.31 -3.82
C ASN A 271 -5.03 2.86 -4.82
N ILE A 272 -5.80 2.00 -5.48
CA ILE A 272 -6.82 2.45 -6.44
C ILE A 272 -8.00 3.15 -5.76
N LEU A 273 -8.35 2.77 -4.54
CA LEU A 273 -9.36 3.49 -3.74
C LEU A 273 -8.90 4.92 -3.42
N ALA A 274 -7.61 5.13 -3.17
CA ALA A 274 -7.06 6.47 -2.98
C ALA A 274 -7.17 7.32 -4.27
N ALA A 275 -6.99 6.72 -5.45
CA ALA A 275 -7.27 7.39 -6.73
C ALA A 275 -8.75 7.74 -6.89
N SER A 276 -9.66 6.85 -6.46
CA SER A 276 -11.10 7.14 -6.42
C SER A 276 -11.44 8.29 -5.50
N TYR A 277 -10.80 8.37 -4.33
CA TYR A 277 -10.98 9.51 -3.42
C TYR A 277 -10.45 10.82 -4.05
N ALA A 278 -9.29 10.78 -4.71
CA ALA A 278 -8.78 11.95 -5.45
C ALA A 278 -9.78 12.43 -6.53
N LYS A 279 -10.39 11.49 -7.29
CA LYS A 279 -11.46 11.79 -8.25
C LYS A 279 -12.65 12.48 -7.56
N GLU A 280 -13.12 11.93 -6.46
CA GLU A 280 -14.23 12.51 -5.70
C GLU A 280 -13.86 13.87 -5.09
N MET A 281 -12.61 14.12 -4.73
CA MET A 281 -12.11 15.43 -4.29
C MET A 281 -12.15 16.50 -5.39
N GLY A 282 -12.25 16.11 -6.65
CA GLY A 282 -12.36 17.01 -7.79
C GLY A 282 -11.23 16.91 -8.82
N ILE A 283 -10.32 15.94 -8.67
CA ILE A 283 -9.31 15.66 -9.72
C ILE A 283 -10.01 15.05 -10.93
N PRO A 284 -9.79 15.58 -12.16
CA PRO A 284 -10.43 15.10 -13.38
C PRO A 284 -9.89 13.72 -13.82
N ILE A 285 -10.30 12.67 -13.12
CA ILE A 285 -9.98 11.28 -13.49
C ILE A 285 -11.17 10.70 -14.24
N ALA A 286 -10.98 10.27 -15.49
CA ALA A 286 -12.01 9.64 -16.29
C ALA A 286 -12.23 8.18 -15.86
N LYS A 287 -11.19 7.37 -15.97
CA LYS A 287 -11.22 5.94 -15.65
C LYS A 287 -10.20 5.57 -14.58
N LEU A 288 -10.60 4.60 -13.75
CA LEU A 288 -9.80 3.92 -12.74
C LEU A 288 -9.60 2.47 -13.22
N ILE A 289 -8.43 2.18 -13.75
CA ILE A 289 -8.12 0.89 -14.37
C ILE A 289 -7.47 -0.01 -13.34
N CYS A 290 -8.22 -1.00 -12.88
CA CYS A 290 -7.81 -1.98 -11.88
C CYS A 290 -7.11 -3.14 -12.58
N ALA A 291 -5.79 -3.21 -12.46
CA ALA A 291 -4.98 -4.26 -13.05
C ALA A 291 -4.75 -5.40 -12.04
N SER A 292 -5.12 -6.62 -12.42
CA SER A 292 -4.88 -7.85 -11.66
C SER A 292 -3.78 -8.69 -12.31
N ASN A 293 -3.07 -9.49 -11.51
CA ASN A 293 -2.29 -10.61 -12.03
C ASN A 293 -3.18 -11.86 -12.21
N GLU A 294 -2.61 -13.06 -12.30
CA GLU A 294 -3.40 -14.29 -12.47
C GLU A 294 -4.35 -14.58 -11.30
N ASN A 295 -4.12 -14.00 -10.12
CA ASN A 295 -5.11 -13.95 -9.04
C ASN A 295 -6.17 -12.88 -9.33
N LYS A 296 -6.97 -13.11 -10.36
CA LYS A 296 -7.85 -12.14 -11.02
C LYS A 296 -9.22 -11.95 -10.36
N VAL A 297 -9.32 -12.09 -9.04
CA VAL A 297 -10.60 -11.94 -8.32
C VAL A 297 -11.26 -10.58 -8.56
N LEU A 298 -10.46 -9.50 -8.64
CA LEU A 298 -10.99 -8.15 -8.89
C LEU A 298 -11.45 -7.97 -10.34
N PHE A 299 -10.74 -8.53 -11.32
CA PHE A 299 -11.19 -8.55 -12.71
C PHE A 299 -12.57 -9.23 -12.85
N ASP A 300 -12.71 -10.43 -12.27
CA ASP A 300 -13.97 -11.16 -12.32
C ASP A 300 -15.09 -10.37 -11.61
N PHE A 301 -14.79 -9.75 -10.46
CA PHE A 301 -15.73 -8.89 -9.72
C PHE A 301 -16.21 -7.69 -10.54
N PHE A 302 -15.33 -6.90 -11.13
CA PHE A 302 -15.73 -5.74 -11.93
C PHE A 302 -16.47 -6.13 -13.21
N THR A 303 -16.22 -7.32 -13.73
CA THR A 303 -16.92 -7.85 -14.92
C THR A 303 -18.32 -8.34 -14.57
N THR A 304 -18.46 -9.12 -13.50
CA THR A 304 -19.69 -9.84 -13.18
C THR A 304 -20.54 -9.20 -12.08
N GLY A 305 -19.94 -8.42 -11.18
CA GLY A 305 -20.56 -7.98 -9.93
C GLY A 305 -20.51 -9.02 -8.81
N CYS A 306 -19.94 -10.20 -9.08
CA CYS A 306 -19.80 -11.29 -8.12
C CYS A 306 -18.34 -11.37 -7.62
N TYR A 307 -18.16 -11.27 -6.31
CA TYR A 307 -16.88 -11.49 -5.66
C TYR A 307 -16.81 -12.92 -5.16
N ASP A 308 -15.88 -13.71 -5.69
CA ASP A 308 -15.71 -15.12 -5.34
C ASP A 308 -14.25 -15.41 -4.97
N ARG A 309 -14.01 -15.74 -3.68
CA ARG A 309 -12.69 -16.13 -3.17
C ARG A 309 -12.42 -17.64 -3.24
N ASN A 310 -13.40 -18.45 -3.63
CA ASN A 310 -13.30 -19.91 -3.70
C ASN A 310 -12.58 -20.35 -4.97
N ARG A 311 -11.28 -20.07 -4.99
CA ARG A 311 -10.37 -20.36 -6.12
C ARG A 311 -8.99 -20.71 -5.62
N ASP A 312 -8.18 -21.32 -6.45
CA ASP A 312 -6.80 -21.62 -6.14
C ASP A 312 -5.98 -20.32 -5.99
N PHE A 313 -5.07 -20.32 -5.03
CA PHE A 313 -4.10 -19.24 -4.85
C PHE A 313 -2.88 -19.51 -5.74
N ILE A 314 -2.52 -18.53 -6.58
CA ILE A 314 -1.41 -18.63 -7.53
C ILE A 314 -0.26 -17.77 -7.04
N LEU A 315 0.92 -18.36 -6.89
CA LEU A 315 2.15 -17.61 -6.64
C LEU A 315 2.67 -17.04 -7.96
N THR A 316 2.84 -15.73 -8.02
CA THR A 316 3.27 -15.02 -9.23
C THR A 316 4.56 -14.23 -8.99
N SER A 317 5.11 -13.66 -10.07
CA SER A 317 6.25 -12.73 -10.02
C SER A 317 5.89 -11.35 -9.44
N SER A 318 4.59 -11.06 -9.25
CA SER A 318 4.07 -9.83 -8.65
C SER A 318 3.38 -10.07 -7.29
N PRO A 319 4.13 -10.52 -6.25
CA PRO A 319 3.57 -11.10 -5.03
C PRO A 319 2.71 -10.15 -4.19
N SER A 320 2.87 -8.84 -4.32
CA SER A 320 2.01 -7.87 -3.60
C SER A 320 0.56 -7.85 -4.12
N MET A 321 0.31 -8.49 -5.27
CA MET A 321 -1.00 -8.63 -5.90
C MET A 321 -1.59 -10.05 -5.73
N ASP A 322 -0.83 -10.98 -5.12
CA ASP A 322 -1.28 -12.35 -4.84
C ASP A 322 -2.25 -12.33 -3.66
N ILE A 323 -3.53 -12.17 -3.97
CA ILE A 323 -4.61 -12.09 -2.97
C ILE A 323 -5.87 -12.85 -3.43
N LEU A 324 -6.59 -13.40 -2.48
CA LEU A 324 -7.96 -13.91 -2.68
C LEU A 324 -9.00 -12.98 -2.04
N ILE A 325 -8.62 -12.19 -1.05
CA ILE A 325 -9.48 -11.19 -0.39
C ILE A 325 -8.83 -9.81 -0.51
N SER A 326 -9.49 -8.92 -1.21
CA SER A 326 -9.08 -7.52 -1.42
C SER A 326 -9.69 -6.65 -0.32
N SER A 327 -8.94 -6.43 0.75
CA SER A 327 -9.47 -5.94 2.03
C SER A 327 -10.11 -4.53 1.96
N ASN A 328 -9.53 -3.59 1.20
CA ASN A 328 -10.07 -2.23 1.11
C ASN A 328 -11.23 -2.10 0.10
N LEU A 329 -11.52 -3.14 -0.67
CA LEU A 329 -12.70 -3.16 -1.54
C LEU A 329 -13.99 -2.97 -0.71
N GLU A 330 -14.01 -3.45 0.53
CA GLU A 330 -15.12 -3.25 1.46
C GLU A 330 -15.53 -1.76 1.59
N ARG A 331 -14.57 -0.82 1.52
CA ARG A 331 -14.88 0.61 1.56
C ARG A 331 -15.66 1.08 0.33
N LEU A 332 -15.31 0.57 -0.85
CA LEU A 332 -16.04 0.86 -2.08
C LEU A 332 -17.43 0.22 -2.06
N ILE A 333 -17.55 -1.04 -1.59
CA ILE A 333 -18.83 -1.73 -1.43
C ILE A 333 -19.76 -0.95 -0.49
N TYR A 334 -19.26 -0.55 0.68
CA TYR A 334 -20.03 0.28 1.61
C TYR A 334 -20.50 1.58 0.97
N GLN A 335 -19.63 2.27 0.23
CA GLN A 335 -19.94 3.54 -0.42
C GLN A 335 -21.02 3.37 -1.49
N THR A 336 -20.90 2.38 -2.36
CA THR A 336 -21.83 2.10 -3.46
C THR A 336 -23.14 1.45 -2.97
N ALA A 337 -23.13 0.84 -1.78
CA ALA A 337 -24.36 0.42 -1.08
C ALA A 337 -25.15 1.60 -0.46
N GLY A 338 -24.81 2.84 -0.80
CA GLY A 338 -25.46 4.03 -0.22
C GLY A 338 -25.00 4.34 1.21
N ARG A 339 -23.82 3.84 1.60
CA ARG A 339 -23.28 3.92 2.97
C ARG A 339 -24.16 3.20 4.00
N ASP A 340 -24.82 2.13 3.57
CA ASP A 340 -25.62 1.24 4.40
C ASP A 340 -24.70 0.17 5.03
N ALA A 341 -24.44 0.35 6.33
CA ALA A 341 -23.57 -0.55 7.09
C ALA A 341 -24.17 -1.95 7.29
N GLU A 342 -25.50 -2.06 7.32
CA GLU A 342 -26.18 -3.34 7.46
C GLU A 342 -26.04 -4.17 6.20
N LYS A 343 -26.32 -3.59 5.05
CA LYS A 343 -26.15 -4.22 3.75
C LYS A 343 -24.67 -4.63 3.51
N ASN A 344 -23.74 -3.74 3.85
CA ASN A 344 -22.31 -4.08 3.74
C ASN A 344 -21.89 -5.23 4.68
N ARG A 345 -22.42 -5.25 5.91
CA ARG A 345 -22.18 -6.34 6.86
C ARG A 345 -22.69 -7.68 6.35
N GLU A 346 -23.83 -7.70 5.66
CA GLU A 346 -24.38 -8.90 5.01
C GLU A 346 -23.42 -9.42 3.95
N PHE A 347 -22.94 -8.59 3.03
CA PHE A 347 -21.93 -8.98 2.02
C PHE A 347 -20.65 -9.54 2.66
N MET A 348 -20.15 -8.90 3.72
CA MET A 348 -18.95 -9.37 4.40
C MET A 348 -19.20 -10.67 5.17
N LYS A 349 -20.41 -10.90 5.65
CA LYS A 349 -20.81 -12.17 6.26
C LYS A 349 -20.84 -13.28 5.20
N GLU A 350 -21.48 -13.06 4.05
CA GLU A 350 -21.50 -14.01 2.93
C GLU A 350 -20.08 -14.35 2.47
N LEU A 351 -19.21 -13.34 2.33
CA LEU A 351 -17.80 -13.56 2.00
C LEU A 351 -17.09 -14.45 3.02
N ASN A 352 -17.40 -14.30 4.30
CA ASN A 352 -16.76 -15.09 5.36
C ASN A 352 -17.31 -16.52 5.47
N THR A 353 -18.62 -16.73 5.26
CA THR A 353 -19.30 -18.04 5.38
C THR A 353 -19.23 -18.85 4.09
N ASP A 354 -19.62 -18.23 2.98
CA ASP A 354 -19.79 -18.91 1.70
C ASP A 354 -18.65 -18.66 0.72
N GLY A 355 -17.81 -17.63 1.02
CA GLY A 355 -16.71 -17.21 0.17
C GLY A 355 -17.12 -16.36 -1.02
N VAL A 356 -18.42 -16.04 -1.16
CA VAL A 356 -19.00 -15.36 -2.33
C VAL A 356 -20.04 -14.35 -1.89
N TYR A 357 -20.09 -13.19 -2.56
CA TYR A 357 -21.23 -12.27 -2.52
C TYR A 357 -21.44 -11.62 -3.90
N THR A 358 -22.65 -11.12 -4.17
CA THR A 358 -22.99 -10.45 -5.41
C THR A 358 -23.62 -9.08 -5.12
N ILE A 359 -23.08 -8.04 -5.73
CA ILE A 359 -23.61 -6.68 -5.62
C ILE A 359 -24.82 -6.45 -6.51
N THR A 360 -25.62 -5.40 -6.22
CA THR A 360 -26.79 -5.07 -7.06
C THR A 360 -26.37 -4.34 -8.34
N GLU A 361 -27.27 -4.31 -9.34
CA GLU A 361 -27.02 -3.58 -10.60
C GLU A 361 -26.83 -2.07 -10.36
N GLU A 362 -27.53 -1.49 -9.36
CA GLU A 362 -27.35 -0.08 -8.99
C GLU A 362 -25.95 0.19 -8.44
N MET A 363 -25.40 -0.72 -7.64
CA MET A 363 -24.04 -0.62 -7.14
C MET A 363 -23.02 -0.76 -8.28
N LYS A 364 -23.29 -1.67 -9.22
CA LYS A 364 -22.46 -1.87 -10.40
C LYS A 364 -22.42 -0.63 -11.30
N GLU A 365 -23.57 0.03 -11.53
CA GLU A 365 -23.63 1.29 -12.28
C GLU A 365 -22.83 2.42 -11.60
N GLN A 366 -22.80 2.48 -10.26
CA GLN A 366 -21.98 3.44 -9.54
C GLN A 366 -20.47 3.18 -9.67
N MET A 367 -20.07 1.98 -10.09
CA MET A 367 -18.68 1.59 -10.33
C MET A 367 -18.27 1.68 -11.80
N LYS A 368 -19.08 2.24 -12.70
CA LYS A 368 -18.83 2.28 -14.17
C LYS A 368 -17.53 3.00 -14.58
N ASP A 369 -16.97 3.81 -13.68
CA ASP A 369 -15.68 4.46 -13.91
C ASP A 369 -14.49 3.53 -13.61
N PHE A 370 -14.75 2.40 -12.94
CA PHE A 370 -13.77 1.34 -12.80
C PHE A 370 -13.79 0.42 -14.01
N TYR A 371 -12.60 0.09 -14.49
CA TYR A 371 -12.40 -0.94 -15.51
C TYR A 371 -11.44 -1.98 -14.94
N GLY A 372 -11.83 -3.25 -14.95
CA GLY A 372 -10.99 -4.36 -14.50
C GLY A 372 -10.43 -5.16 -15.66
N ASN A 373 -9.15 -5.53 -15.62
CA ASN A 373 -8.56 -6.53 -16.50
C ASN A 373 -7.36 -7.18 -15.80
N TYR A 374 -6.75 -8.19 -16.41
CA TYR A 374 -5.62 -8.91 -15.80
C TYR A 374 -4.52 -9.21 -16.84
N ALA A 375 -3.32 -9.51 -16.35
CA ALA A 375 -2.23 -10.03 -17.16
C ALA A 375 -1.74 -11.38 -16.60
N THR A 376 -1.34 -12.26 -17.52
CA THR A 376 -0.67 -13.52 -17.20
C THR A 376 0.81 -13.28 -16.89
N GLU A 377 1.49 -14.28 -16.32
CA GLU A 377 2.95 -14.23 -16.11
C GLU A 377 3.71 -14.03 -17.43
N GLU A 378 3.26 -14.68 -18.51
CA GLU A 378 3.85 -14.52 -19.85
C GLU A 378 3.67 -13.09 -20.38
N GLU A 379 2.46 -12.53 -20.29
CA GLU A 379 2.18 -11.16 -20.70
C GLU A 379 2.97 -10.15 -19.86
N THR A 380 3.14 -10.42 -18.56
CA THR A 380 3.92 -9.60 -17.64
C THR A 380 5.40 -9.58 -18.06
N ALA A 381 6.01 -10.73 -18.28
CA ALA A 381 7.41 -10.84 -18.74
C ALA A 381 7.60 -10.20 -20.13
N GLN A 382 6.69 -10.46 -21.06
CA GLN A 382 6.73 -9.84 -22.39
C GLN A 382 6.62 -8.32 -22.30
N THR A 383 5.79 -7.77 -21.41
CA THR A 383 5.63 -6.32 -21.25
C THR A 383 6.90 -5.67 -20.70
N ILE A 384 7.59 -6.27 -19.73
CA ILE A 384 8.90 -5.79 -19.27
C ILE A 384 9.87 -5.66 -20.44
N LYS A 385 10.00 -6.73 -21.22
CA LYS A 385 10.90 -6.76 -22.37
C LYS A 385 10.52 -5.71 -23.42
N GLU A 386 9.24 -5.60 -23.78
CA GLU A 386 8.78 -4.65 -24.81
C GLU A 386 9.02 -3.20 -24.41
N VAL A 387 8.74 -2.82 -23.15
CA VAL A 387 8.98 -1.46 -22.64
C VAL A 387 10.48 -1.15 -22.67
N TYR A 388 11.30 -2.10 -22.24
CA TYR A 388 12.75 -1.95 -22.30
C TYR A 388 13.26 -1.81 -23.74
N ASP A 389 12.90 -2.72 -24.65
CA ASP A 389 13.36 -2.74 -26.03
C ASP A 389 12.99 -1.44 -26.78
N LYS A 390 11.81 -0.88 -26.50
CA LYS A 390 11.33 0.36 -27.15
C LYS A 390 11.89 1.64 -26.57
N THR A 391 12.08 1.70 -25.24
CA THR A 391 12.31 2.96 -24.55
C THR A 391 13.58 3.00 -23.69
N GLY A 392 14.24 1.86 -23.48
CA GLY A 392 15.33 1.70 -22.52
C GLY A 392 14.88 1.79 -21.05
N TYR A 393 13.57 1.99 -20.79
CA TYR A 393 13.03 2.08 -19.44
C TYR A 393 12.72 0.70 -18.91
N ILE A 394 13.14 0.43 -17.67
CA ILE A 394 12.92 -0.86 -17.01
C ILE A 394 11.89 -0.70 -15.91
N ILE A 395 10.84 -1.50 -15.97
CA ILE A 395 9.75 -1.54 -14.99
C ILE A 395 9.78 -2.84 -14.18
N ASP A 396 9.27 -2.79 -12.97
CA ASP A 396 9.10 -3.97 -12.13
C ASP A 396 7.90 -4.83 -12.59
N THR A 397 7.78 -6.02 -12.03
CA THR A 397 6.72 -6.98 -12.38
C THR A 397 5.30 -6.46 -12.12
N HIS A 398 5.08 -5.72 -11.03
CA HIS A 398 3.76 -5.13 -10.71
C HIS A 398 3.40 -4.03 -11.71
N THR A 399 4.33 -3.14 -12.00
CA THR A 399 4.15 -2.08 -13.01
C THR A 399 3.92 -2.71 -14.39
N ALA A 400 4.57 -3.83 -14.70
CA ALA A 400 4.37 -4.55 -15.95
C ALA A 400 2.97 -5.12 -16.09
N VAL A 401 2.38 -5.67 -15.02
CA VAL A 401 0.95 -6.05 -15.00
C VAL A 401 0.06 -4.86 -15.35
N ALA A 402 0.30 -3.70 -14.72
CA ALA A 402 -0.47 -2.49 -15.00
C ALA A 402 -0.31 -2.01 -16.44
N ALA A 403 0.91 -2.01 -16.97
CA ALA A 403 1.19 -1.61 -18.36
C ALA A 403 0.57 -2.58 -19.38
N ALA A 404 0.59 -3.90 -19.11
CA ALA A 404 -0.07 -4.89 -19.95
C ALA A 404 -1.60 -4.68 -19.99
N VAL A 405 -2.20 -4.43 -18.83
CA VAL A 405 -3.64 -4.15 -18.72
C VAL A 405 -4.00 -2.84 -19.42
N TYR A 406 -3.16 -1.81 -19.31
CA TYR A 406 -3.35 -0.56 -20.05
C TYR A 406 -3.36 -0.77 -21.56
N LYS A 407 -2.42 -1.53 -22.10
CA LYS A 407 -2.41 -1.87 -23.54
C LYS A 407 -3.68 -2.62 -23.99
N LYS A 408 -4.20 -3.52 -23.16
CA LYS A 408 -5.47 -4.20 -23.41
C LYS A 408 -6.64 -3.22 -23.43
N TYR A 409 -6.69 -2.32 -22.44
CA TYR A 409 -7.72 -1.28 -22.35
C TYR A 409 -7.73 -0.38 -23.59
N GLU A 410 -6.57 0.16 -24.00
CA GLU A 410 -6.47 0.98 -25.21
C GLU A 410 -6.94 0.24 -26.46
N LYS A 411 -6.54 -1.02 -26.59
CA LYS A 411 -6.94 -1.86 -27.74
C LYS A 411 -8.44 -2.14 -27.78
N GLU A 412 -9.08 -2.31 -26.63
CA GLU A 412 -10.51 -2.61 -26.51
C GLU A 412 -11.38 -1.37 -26.70
N THR A 413 -10.93 -0.20 -26.25
CA THR A 413 -11.75 1.01 -26.15
C THR A 413 -11.39 2.10 -27.16
N ASP A 414 -10.19 2.04 -27.74
CA ASP A 414 -9.56 3.12 -28.52
C ASP A 414 -9.49 4.47 -27.77
N ASP A 415 -9.53 4.43 -26.44
CA ASP A 415 -9.44 5.60 -25.58
C ASP A 415 -8.01 6.17 -25.59
N LYS A 416 -7.85 7.45 -26.00
CA LYS A 416 -6.57 8.18 -26.09
C LYS A 416 -6.37 9.18 -24.96
N THR A 417 -7.18 9.08 -23.92
CA THR A 417 -7.04 9.90 -22.72
C THR A 417 -5.68 9.67 -22.09
N LYS A 418 -4.96 10.75 -21.76
CA LYS A 418 -3.65 10.66 -21.12
C LYS A 418 -3.72 9.82 -19.85
N THR A 419 -2.79 8.90 -19.71
CA THR A 419 -2.88 7.87 -18.71
C THR A 419 -1.66 7.88 -17.78
N VAL A 420 -1.95 7.85 -16.48
CA VAL A 420 -0.95 7.69 -15.41
C VAL A 420 -0.96 6.24 -14.94
N ILE A 421 0.17 5.57 -15.00
CA ILE A 421 0.38 4.21 -14.50
C ILE A 421 1.11 4.30 -13.16
N ALA A 422 0.51 3.79 -12.09
CA ALA A 422 1.18 3.71 -10.80
C ALA A 422 2.33 2.68 -10.86
N SER A 423 3.56 3.17 -10.81
CA SER A 423 4.76 2.35 -10.76
C SER A 423 5.13 2.10 -9.31
N THR A 424 4.76 0.91 -8.82
CA THR A 424 4.63 0.64 -7.38
C THR A 424 5.86 0.04 -6.73
N ALA A 425 6.84 -0.42 -7.50
CA ALA A 425 8.11 -0.90 -6.98
C ALA A 425 9.26 -0.63 -7.96
N SER A 426 10.46 -0.50 -7.41
CA SER A 426 11.68 -0.43 -8.21
C SER A 426 11.98 -1.79 -8.85
N PRO A 427 12.48 -1.84 -10.09
CA PRO A 427 12.97 -3.09 -10.69
C PRO A 427 14.07 -3.77 -9.86
N TYR A 428 14.83 -3.03 -9.09
CA TYR A 428 15.83 -3.58 -8.16
C TYR A 428 15.25 -4.43 -7.03
N LYS A 429 13.96 -4.33 -6.75
CA LYS A 429 13.30 -5.16 -5.74
C LYS A 429 12.96 -6.56 -6.24
N PHE A 430 12.73 -6.69 -7.53
CA PHE A 430 12.37 -7.95 -8.22
C PHE A 430 13.36 -8.26 -9.34
N THR A 431 14.64 -7.98 -9.10
CA THR A 431 15.72 -8.00 -10.09
C THR A 431 15.76 -9.28 -10.89
N ARG A 432 15.62 -10.46 -10.25
CA ARG A 432 15.66 -11.76 -10.95
C ARG A 432 14.54 -11.89 -11.99
N SER A 433 13.29 -11.61 -11.60
CA SER A 433 12.15 -11.70 -12.51
C SER A 433 12.26 -10.69 -13.66
N VAL A 434 12.71 -9.47 -13.35
CA VAL A 434 12.91 -8.41 -14.34
C VAL A 434 14.01 -8.77 -15.33
N MET A 435 15.18 -9.20 -14.85
CA MET A 435 16.33 -9.54 -15.72
C MET A 435 16.03 -10.76 -16.58
N ASN A 436 15.41 -11.80 -16.02
CA ASN A 436 15.04 -13.00 -16.78
C ASN A 436 13.96 -12.69 -17.84
N ALA A 437 13.07 -11.73 -17.61
CA ALA A 437 12.11 -11.29 -18.60
C ALA A 437 12.77 -10.57 -19.78
N ILE A 438 13.86 -9.82 -19.54
CA ILE A 438 14.62 -9.14 -20.58
C ILE A 438 15.47 -10.16 -21.38
N ASP A 439 16.22 -11.01 -20.68
CA ASP A 439 17.05 -12.06 -21.28
C ASP A 439 17.17 -13.27 -20.33
N PRO A 440 16.64 -14.45 -20.72
CA PRO A 440 16.72 -15.67 -19.90
C PRO A 440 18.14 -16.15 -19.56
N SER A 441 19.17 -15.68 -20.26
CA SER A 441 20.56 -16.03 -19.95
C SER A 441 21.03 -15.55 -18.57
N TYR A 442 20.33 -14.58 -17.99
CA TYR A 442 20.61 -14.06 -16.66
C TYR A 442 20.24 -15.01 -15.51
N ASP A 443 19.47 -16.06 -15.76
CA ASP A 443 19.01 -17.01 -14.72
C ASP A 443 20.16 -17.71 -13.95
N SER A 444 21.33 -17.85 -14.60
CA SER A 444 22.53 -18.47 -14.00
C SER A 444 23.24 -17.59 -12.95
N LYS A 445 22.89 -16.30 -12.84
CA LYS A 445 23.54 -15.34 -11.94
C LYS A 445 22.88 -15.31 -10.56
N THR A 446 23.67 -14.93 -9.54
CA THR A 446 23.15 -14.63 -8.19
C THR A 446 22.37 -13.32 -8.17
N ASP A 447 21.51 -13.12 -7.16
CA ASP A 447 20.70 -11.91 -7.06
C ASP A 447 21.54 -10.62 -6.99
N PHE A 448 22.68 -10.64 -6.30
CA PHE A 448 23.58 -9.47 -6.23
C PHE A 448 24.34 -9.23 -7.55
N GLU A 449 24.72 -10.27 -8.29
CA GLU A 449 25.27 -10.11 -9.64
C GLU A 449 24.22 -9.53 -10.59
N LEU A 450 22.96 -9.94 -10.46
CA LEU A 450 21.86 -9.40 -11.25
C LEU A 450 21.62 -7.91 -10.98
N ILE A 451 21.82 -7.44 -9.74
CA ILE A 451 21.75 -6.03 -9.41
C ILE A 451 22.80 -5.22 -10.18
N ASP A 452 24.05 -5.73 -10.24
CA ASP A 452 25.12 -5.06 -10.97
C ASP A 452 24.88 -5.07 -12.50
N GLU A 453 24.27 -6.14 -13.02
CA GLU A 453 23.88 -6.19 -14.43
C GLU A 453 22.71 -5.25 -14.74
N LEU A 454 21.73 -5.14 -13.82
CA LEU A 454 20.61 -4.23 -13.98
C LEU A 454 21.08 -2.76 -14.01
N GLU A 455 22.06 -2.39 -13.17
CA GLU A 455 22.65 -1.04 -13.20
C GLU A 455 23.29 -0.75 -14.57
N LYS A 456 24.09 -1.69 -15.09
CA LYS A 456 24.72 -1.54 -16.40
C LYS A 456 23.70 -1.43 -17.54
N LEU A 457 22.62 -2.19 -17.44
CA LEU A 457 21.59 -2.27 -18.47
C LEU A 457 20.69 -1.02 -18.48
N SER A 458 20.26 -0.57 -17.30
CA SER A 458 19.36 0.56 -17.13
C SER A 458 20.04 1.92 -17.14
N GLY A 459 21.32 1.98 -16.78
CA GLY A 459 22.04 3.22 -16.47
C GLY A 459 21.54 3.92 -15.19
N VAL A 460 20.62 3.32 -14.46
CA VAL A 460 20.08 3.83 -13.18
C VAL A 460 20.91 3.27 -12.04
N LYS A 461 21.44 4.15 -11.20
CA LYS A 461 22.23 3.74 -10.02
C LYS A 461 21.45 2.79 -9.13
N VAL A 462 22.16 1.84 -8.53
CA VAL A 462 21.60 0.98 -7.51
C VAL A 462 21.08 1.86 -6.37
N PRO A 463 19.79 1.70 -5.96
CA PRO A 463 19.24 2.47 -4.84
C PRO A 463 20.04 2.26 -3.56
N GLN A 464 20.19 3.32 -2.75
CA GLN A 464 20.92 3.24 -1.47
C GLN A 464 20.39 2.12 -0.57
N ALA A 465 19.09 1.89 -0.57
CA ALA A 465 18.43 0.80 0.16
C ALA A 465 18.93 -0.61 -0.22
N ILE A 466 19.47 -0.81 -1.42
CA ILE A 466 20.04 -2.07 -1.89
C ILE A 466 21.54 -2.09 -1.59
N GLU A 467 22.26 -0.99 -1.82
CA GLU A 467 23.69 -0.91 -1.47
C GLU A 467 23.93 -1.15 0.02
N ASP A 468 23.10 -0.57 0.88
CA ASP A 468 23.19 -0.71 2.33
C ASP A 468 23.11 -2.17 2.79
N ILE A 469 22.32 -3.02 2.13
CA ILE A 469 22.17 -4.42 2.52
C ILE A 469 23.26 -5.33 2.01
N ARG A 470 24.05 -4.94 1.00
CA ARG A 470 25.12 -5.80 0.44
C ARG A 470 26.09 -6.30 1.49
N SER A 471 26.58 -5.39 2.34
CA SER A 471 27.58 -5.67 3.37
C SER A 471 27.04 -5.57 4.79
N ALA A 472 25.74 -5.30 4.97
CA ALA A 472 25.15 -5.15 6.28
C ALA A 472 25.23 -6.44 7.11
N ALA A 473 25.58 -6.28 8.39
CA ALA A 473 25.52 -7.38 9.33
C ALA A 473 24.07 -7.77 9.64
N VAL A 474 23.83 -9.05 9.85
CA VAL A 474 22.54 -9.55 10.35
C VAL A 474 22.39 -9.09 11.80
N LEU A 475 21.33 -8.35 12.09
CA LEU A 475 21.01 -7.82 13.43
C LEU A 475 19.88 -8.61 14.10
N HIS A 476 19.06 -9.31 13.30
CA HIS A 476 17.92 -10.07 13.76
C HIS A 476 18.03 -11.51 13.22
N ASP A 477 18.38 -12.44 14.10
CA ASP A 477 18.59 -13.86 13.78
C ASP A 477 17.65 -14.81 14.53
N THR A 478 16.69 -14.24 15.28
CA THR A 478 15.71 -15.02 16.04
C THR A 478 14.78 -15.75 15.09
N VAL A 479 14.64 -17.07 15.30
CA VAL A 479 13.65 -17.92 14.63
C VAL A 479 12.88 -18.68 15.71
N CYS A 480 11.57 -18.83 15.54
CA CYS A 480 10.74 -19.57 16.49
C CYS A 480 9.70 -20.44 15.76
N GLU A 481 9.15 -21.41 16.50
CA GLU A 481 7.97 -22.13 16.08
C GLU A 481 6.73 -21.21 16.12
N THR A 482 5.75 -21.46 15.27
CA THR A 482 4.50 -20.68 15.26
C THR A 482 3.81 -20.61 16.63
N ALA A 483 3.88 -21.70 17.42
CA ALA A 483 3.33 -21.77 18.76
C ALA A 483 4.05 -20.85 19.77
N ASP A 484 5.30 -20.49 19.53
CA ASP A 484 6.12 -19.65 20.43
C ASP A 484 6.08 -18.15 20.10
N MET A 485 5.37 -17.72 19.05
CA MET A 485 5.30 -16.32 18.63
C MET A 485 4.93 -15.37 19.77
N CYS A 486 3.87 -15.70 20.55
CA CYS A 486 3.44 -14.88 21.69
C CYS A 486 4.52 -14.79 22.78
N LYS A 487 5.25 -15.86 23.04
CA LYS A 487 6.36 -15.90 24.00
C LYS A 487 7.50 -14.96 23.58
N GLU A 488 7.83 -14.92 22.29
CA GLU A 488 8.87 -13.98 21.80
C GLU A 488 8.40 -12.52 21.90
N VAL A 489 7.12 -12.22 21.67
CA VAL A 489 6.56 -10.88 21.91
C VAL A 489 6.69 -10.50 23.39
N LYS A 490 6.27 -11.37 24.32
CA LYS A 490 6.40 -11.13 25.78
C LYS A 490 7.86 -10.89 26.19
N LYS A 491 8.79 -11.69 25.65
CA LYS A 491 10.23 -11.55 25.92
C LYS A 491 10.78 -10.20 25.47
N ILE A 492 10.44 -9.73 24.25
CA ILE A 492 10.81 -8.42 23.72
C ILE A 492 10.25 -7.31 24.60
N LEU A 493 9.01 -7.40 25.01
CA LEU A 493 8.31 -6.42 25.83
C LEU A 493 8.64 -6.54 27.34
N LYS A 494 9.42 -7.56 27.72
CA LYS A 494 9.77 -7.88 29.13
C LYS A 494 8.55 -8.08 30.02
N ILE A 495 7.48 -8.66 29.45
CA ILE A 495 6.26 -9.08 30.16
C ILE A 495 6.49 -10.49 30.69
N LYS A 496 6.06 -10.75 31.93
CA LYS A 496 6.23 -12.07 32.57
C LYS A 496 5.22 -13.09 32.09
#